data_10423f68d2b046a130a42bb63ffda831
#
_entry.id   10423f68d2b046a130a42bb63ffda831
#
_cell.length_a   1.000
_cell.length_b   1.000
_cell.length_c   1.000
_cell.angle_alpha   90.00
_cell.angle_beta   90.00
_cell.angle_gamma   90.00
#
_symmetry.space_group_name_H-M   'P 1'
#
loop_
_entity.id
_entity.type
_entity.pdbx_description
1 polymer ?
#
loop_
_entity_poly.entity_id
_entity_poly.type
_entity_poly.pdbx_seq_one_letter_code
_entity_poly.pdbx_strand_id
1 'polypeptide(L)'
;MTPYSALALQMDCSAINALPDRGSVDDAISKTLDHVDKSIAGSKAFISTFSGDTLKLVVLPEYFLTSFPMGESIAEWRTKACIEMDGAEYQRMGEIAKTRGVYL
;
A
#
# COMPACT_ATOMS: atom_id res chain seq x y z
N MET A 1 0.56 -3.12 -28.94
CA MET A 1 0.77 -3.00 -27.49
C MET A 1 1.32 -4.32 -26.97
N THR A 2 2.38 -4.28 -26.18
CA THR A 2 2.90 -5.49 -25.52
C THR A 2 1.97 -5.91 -24.39
N PRO A 3 1.53 -7.17 -24.35
CA PRO A 3 0.72 -7.66 -23.25
C PRO A 3 1.42 -7.51 -21.89
N TYR A 4 0.65 -7.27 -20.85
CA TYR A 4 1.14 -7.20 -19.48
C TYR A 4 0.09 -7.74 -18.50
N SER A 5 0.54 -8.10 -17.31
CA SER A 5 -0.35 -8.48 -16.22
C SER A 5 -0.64 -7.30 -15.30
N ALA A 6 -1.86 -7.26 -14.80
CA ALA A 6 -2.28 -6.35 -13.74
C ALA A 6 -2.65 -7.20 -12.51
N LEU A 7 -2.25 -6.71 -11.34
CA LEU A 7 -2.52 -7.37 -10.06
C LEU A 7 -3.47 -6.53 -9.23
N ALA A 8 -4.66 -7.06 -8.95
CA ALA A 8 -5.50 -6.52 -7.89
C ALA A 8 -5.04 -7.19 -6.58
N LEU A 9 -4.20 -6.50 -5.83
CA LEU A 9 -3.63 -7.04 -4.61
C LEU A 9 -4.67 -7.00 -3.49
N GLN A 10 -5.27 -8.14 -3.19
CA GLN A 10 -6.17 -8.29 -2.05
C GLN A 10 -5.34 -8.50 -0.78
N MET A 11 -5.55 -7.64 0.18
CA MET A 11 -4.85 -7.69 1.46
C MET A 11 -5.77 -7.22 2.57
N ASP A 12 -5.48 -7.62 3.79
CA ASP A 12 -6.17 -7.09 4.96
C ASP A 12 -5.77 -5.63 5.16
N CYS A 13 -6.78 -4.78 5.36
CA CYS A 13 -6.56 -3.38 5.68
C CYS A 13 -6.45 -3.23 7.19
N SER A 14 -5.24 -3.09 7.70
CA SER A 14 -4.99 -2.95 9.14
C SER A 14 -5.61 -1.67 9.68
N ALA A 15 -6.55 -1.81 10.62
CA ALA A 15 -7.21 -0.67 11.24
C ALA A 15 -6.26 0.03 12.21
N ILE A 16 -6.19 1.34 12.09
CA ILE A 16 -5.38 2.18 12.99
C ILE A 16 -6.20 2.85 14.09
N ASN A 17 -7.52 2.59 14.11
CA ASN A 17 -8.47 3.28 14.99
C ASN A 17 -8.12 3.19 16.47
N ALA A 18 -7.63 2.03 16.93
CA ALA A 18 -7.28 1.81 18.33
C ALA A 18 -5.88 2.33 18.71
N LEU A 19 -5.08 2.79 17.76
CA LEU A 19 -3.73 3.29 18.04
C LEU A 19 -3.80 4.68 18.70
N PRO A 20 -2.94 4.94 19.70
CA PRO A 20 -3.11 6.13 20.55
C PRO A 20 -2.64 7.44 19.90
N ASP A 21 -1.70 7.39 18.96
CA ASP A 21 -1.06 8.60 18.43
C ASP A 21 -0.54 8.43 17.00
N ARG A 22 -0.07 9.52 16.42
CA ARG A 22 0.48 9.53 15.06
C ARG A 22 1.74 8.66 14.92
N GLY A 23 2.59 8.63 15.93
CA GLY A 23 3.82 7.83 15.92
C GLY A 23 3.53 6.34 15.77
N SER A 24 2.57 5.83 16.53
CA SER A 24 2.16 4.42 16.42
C SER A 24 1.45 4.14 15.08
N VAL A 25 0.73 5.11 14.53
CA VAL A 25 0.13 5.01 13.20
C VAL A 25 1.21 4.97 12.12
N ASP A 26 2.22 5.80 12.20
CA ASP A 26 3.34 5.80 11.25
C ASP A 26 4.07 4.44 11.23
N ASP A 27 4.27 3.85 12.39
CA ASP A 27 4.85 2.50 12.50
C ASP A 27 3.97 1.43 11.84
N ALA A 28 2.66 1.51 12.06
CA ALA A 28 1.70 0.60 11.45
C ALA A 28 1.66 0.75 9.93
N ILE A 29 1.66 1.98 9.42
CA ILE A 29 1.71 2.27 7.98
C ILE A 29 3.00 1.72 7.37
N SER A 30 4.13 1.92 8.03
CA SER A 30 5.42 1.39 7.58
C SER A 30 5.39 -0.13 7.42
N LYS A 31 4.83 -0.85 8.38
CA LYS A 31 4.65 -2.31 8.31
C LYS A 31 3.74 -2.72 7.16
N THR A 32 2.66 -1.97 6.93
CA THR A 32 1.75 -2.21 5.80
C THR A 32 2.47 -2.04 4.48
N LEU A 33 3.28 -0.99 4.32
CA LEU A 33 4.05 -0.76 3.10
C LEU A 33 5.13 -1.82 2.89
N ASP A 34 5.77 -2.30 3.94
CA ASP A 34 6.70 -3.44 3.85
C ASP A 34 5.98 -4.70 3.37
N HIS A 35 4.77 -4.94 3.86
CA HIS A 35 3.95 -6.06 3.42
C HIS A 35 3.54 -5.93 1.95
N VAL A 36 3.14 -4.74 1.52
CA VAL A 36 2.84 -4.45 0.11
C VAL A 36 4.05 -4.74 -0.78
N ASP A 37 5.21 -4.25 -0.40
CA ASP A 37 6.45 -4.46 -1.14
C ASP A 37 6.77 -5.94 -1.34
N LYS A 38 6.73 -6.72 -0.26
CA LYS A 38 6.96 -8.18 -0.30
C LYS A 38 5.91 -8.91 -1.13
N SER A 39 4.66 -8.51 -1.01
CA SER A 39 3.55 -9.12 -1.76
C SER A 39 3.68 -8.87 -3.25
N ILE A 40 4.09 -7.67 -3.66
CA ILE A 40 4.35 -7.35 -5.07
C ILE A 40 5.53 -8.18 -5.59
N ALA A 41 6.61 -8.28 -4.83
CA ALA A 41 7.78 -9.07 -5.22
C ALA A 41 7.42 -10.54 -5.44
N GLY A 42 6.69 -11.15 -4.49
CA GLY A 42 6.25 -12.54 -4.58
C GLY A 42 5.28 -12.78 -5.73
N SER A 43 4.30 -11.89 -5.91
CA SER A 43 3.33 -11.99 -7.00
C SER A 43 3.98 -11.83 -8.36
N LYS A 44 4.92 -10.91 -8.49
CA LYS A 44 5.66 -10.69 -9.73
C LYS A 44 6.47 -11.92 -10.13
N ALA A 45 7.16 -12.52 -9.17
CA ALA A 45 7.91 -13.76 -9.39
C ALA A 45 6.99 -14.92 -9.81
N PHE A 46 5.86 -15.08 -9.14
CA PHE A 46 4.86 -16.10 -9.46
C PHE A 46 4.29 -15.93 -10.88
N ILE A 47 3.86 -14.71 -11.22
CA ILE A 47 3.29 -14.40 -12.54
C ILE A 47 4.33 -14.66 -13.63
N SER A 48 5.56 -14.21 -13.46
CA SER A 48 6.64 -14.45 -14.41
C SER A 48 6.91 -15.93 -14.62
N THR A 49 6.89 -16.71 -13.55
CA THR A 49 7.17 -18.16 -13.60
C THR A 49 6.05 -18.94 -14.28
N PHE A 50 4.79 -18.66 -13.95
CA PHE A 50 3.66 -19.50 -14.35
C PHE A 50 2.92 -19.02 -15.60
N SER A 51 2.90 -17.72 -15.88
CA SER A 51 2.27 -17.19 -17.09
C SER A 51 3.26 -16.67 -18.13
N GLY A 52 4.48 -16.36 -17.72
CA GLY A 52 5.48 -15.73 -18.57
C GLY A 52 5.25 -14.26 -18.83
N ASP A 53 4.18 -13.69 -18.28
CA ASP A 53 3.85 -12.27 -18.44
C ASP A 53 4.68 -11.39 -17.50
N THR A 54 4.73 -10.10 -17.85
CA THR A 54 5.34 -9.10 -17.00
C THR A 54 4.26 -8.34 -16.22
N LEU A 55 4.38 -8.34 -14.89
CA LEU A 55 3.51 -7.52 -14.04
C LEU A 55 3.87 -6.05 -14.21
N LYS A 56 2.91 -5.23 -14.62
CA LYS A 56 3.10 -3.78 -14.85
C LYS A 56 2.25 -2.90 -13.96
N LEU A 57 1.05 -3.33 -13.59
CA LEU A 57 0.11 -2.53 -12.83
C LEU A 57 -0.30 -3.28 -11.56
N VAL A 58 -0.23 -2.59 -10.43
CA VAL A 58 -0.71 -3.09 -9.14
C VAL A 58 -1.75 -2.12 -8.62
N VAL A 59 -2.91 -2.65 -8.22
CA VAL A 59 -3.99 -1.88 -7.62
C VAL A 59 -4.22 -2.38 -6.20
N LEU A 60 -4.22 -1.45 -5.26
CA LEU A 60 -4.41 -1.71 -3.83
C LEU A 60 -5.86 -1.45 -3.43
N PRO A 61 -6.35 -2.09 -2.36
CA PRO A 61 -7.69 -1.81 -1.85
C PRO A 61 -7.83 -0.38 -1.36
N GLU A 62 -9.04 0.16 -1.43
CA GLU A 62 -9.38 1.40 -0.74
C GLU A 62 -9.07 1.26 0.76
N TYR A 63 -8.57 2.32 1.37
CA TYR A 63 -8.20 2.34 2.79
C TYR A 63 -7.11 1.34 3.22
N PHE A 64 -6.27 0.88 2.31
CA PHE A 64 -5.28 -0.15 2.62
C PHE A 64 -4.26 0.26 3.71
N LEU A 65 -4.01 1.56 3.87
CA LEU A 65 -3.04 2.05 4.86
C LEU A 65 -3.60 2.18 6.28
N THR A 66 -4.89 2.46 6.40
CA THR A 66 -5.44 2.92 7.69
C THR A 66 -6.74 2.23 8.09
N SER A 67 -7.41 1.55 7.16
CA SER A 67 -8.83 1.26 7.28
C SER A 67 -9.64 2.58 7.35
N PHE A 68 -10.92 2.52 7.66
CA PHE A 68 -11.83 3.65 7.57
C PHE A 68 -12.17 4.21 8.96
N PRO A 69 -12.62 5.49 9.05
CA PRO A 69 -12.99 6.08 10.34
C PRO A 69 -14.20 5.36 10.96
N MET A 70 -14.18 5.18 12.26
CA MET A 70 -15.21 4.49 13.02
C MET A 70 -15.66 5.33 14.21
N GLY A 71 -16.14 6.56 13.95
CA GLY A 71 -16.64 7.45 14.98
C GLY A 71 -15.68 8.58 15.38
N GLU A 72 -14.46 8.60 14.85
CA GLU A 72 -13.55 9.70 15.04
C GLU A 72 -14.08 10.97 14.38
N SER A 73 -13.83 12.14 14.96
CA SER A 73 -14.13 13.42 14.33
C SER A 73 -13.22 13.64 13.10
N ILE A 74 -13.62 14.55 12.22
CA ILE A 74 -12.80 14.92 11.05
C ILE A 74 -11.42 15.40 11.50
N ALA A 75 -11.36 16.22 12.55
CA ALA A 75 -10.09 16.76 13.08
C ALA A 75 -9.19 15.65 13.63
N GLU A 76 -9.76 14.73 14.40
CA GLU A 76 -9.03 13.58 14.95
C GLU A 76 -8.50 12.68 13.84
N TRP A 77 -9.34 12.35 12.85
CA TRP A 77 -8.95 11.50 11.74
C TRP A 77 -7.88 12.15 10.86
N ARG A 78 -8.00 13.45 10.62
CA ARG A 78 -6.99 14.20 9.87
C ARG A 78 -5.61 14.11 10.53
N THR A 79 -5.54 14.33 11.84
CA THR A 79 -4.28 14.27 12.57
C THR A 79 -3.69 12.88 12.61
N LYS A 80 -4.54 11.87 12.74
CA LYS A 80 -4.14 10.48 12.96
C LYS A 80 -3.85 9.71 11.68
N ALA A 81 -4.67 9.89 10.64
CA ALA A 81 -4.70 9.02 9.47
C ALA A 81 -4.30 9.68 8.15
N CYS A 82 -4.52 10.98 7.99
CA CYS A 82 -4.22 11.65 6.72
C CYS A 82 -2.72 11.74 6.47
N ILE A 83 -2.34 11.58 5.21
CA ILE A 83 -0.96 11.67 4.76
C ILE A 83 -0.82 12.80 3.74
N GLU A 84 0.37 13.37 3.67
CA GLU A 84 0.70 14.42 2.69
C GLU A 84 1.10 13.79 1.36
N MET A 85 0.72 14.41 0.25
CA MET A 85 1.04 13.89 -1.08
C MET A 85 2.55 13.89 -1.39
N ASP A 86 3.31 14.75 -0.74
CA ASP A 86 4.77 14.80 -0.83
C ASP A 86 5.47 14.21 0.41
N GLY A 87 4.73 13.53 1.26
CA GLY A 87 5.23 12.95 2.50
C GLY A 87 5.92 11.61 2.35
N ALA A 88 6.36 11.07 3.48
CA ALA A 88 7.16 9.84 3.54
C ALA A 88 6.43 8.62 2.97
N GLU A 89 5.12 8.53 3.16
CA GLU A 89 4.32 7.41 2.69
C GLU A 89 4.27 7.36 1.16
N TYR A 90 4.04 8.50 0.50
CA TYR A 90 4.07 8.60 -0.97
C TYR A 90 5.47 8.36 -1.52
N GLN A 91 6.50 8.87 -0.85
CA GLN A 91 7.89 8.61 -1.24
C GLN A 91 8.21 7.11 -1.17
N ARG A 92 7.79 6.44 -0.09
CA ARG A 92 7.98 5.00 0.07
C ARG A 92 7.24 4.19 -1.01
N MET A 93 6.00 4.56 -1.34
CA MET A 93 5.24 3.94 -2.42
C MET A 93 5.92 4.15 -3.78
N GLY A 94 6.46 5.34 -4.02
CA GLY A 94 7.23 5.63 -5.23
C GLY A 94 8.49 4.78 -5.34
N GLU A 95 9.20 4.57 -4.24
CA GLU A 95 10.37 3.69 -4.18
C GLU A 95 10.01 2.24 -4.47
N ILE A 96 8.91 1.75 -3.90
CA ILE A 96 8.39 0.40 -4.17
C ILE A 96 8.07 0.26 -5.66
N ALA A 97 7.33 1.19 -6.23
CA ALA A 97 6.97 1.17 -7.64
C ALA A 97 8.21 1.14 -8.54
N LYS A 98 9.20 1.98 -8.25
CA LYS A 98 10.46 2.05 -8.99
C LYS A 98 11.27 0.76 -8.85
N THR A 99 11.45 0.27 -7.63
CA THR A 99 12.25 -0.93 -7.35
C THR A 99 11.63 -2.16 -7.97
N ARG A 100 10.31 -2.28 -7.93
CA ARG A 100 9.59 -3.43 -8.48
C ARG A 100 9.28 -3.28 -9.97
N GLY A 101 9.46 -2.10 -10.53
CA GLY A 101 9.19 -1.83 -11.95
C GLY A 101 7.72 -1.93 -12.30
N VAL A 102 6.85 -1.38 -11.46
CA VAL A 102 5.39 -1.41 -11.63
C VAL A 102 4.79 -0.01 -11.49
N TYR A 103 3.60 0.16 -12.03
CA TYR A 103 2.71 1.27 -11.68
C TYR A 103 1.88 0.85 -10.46
N LEU A 104 1.84 1.69 -9.46
CA LEU A 104 1.16 1.41 -8.20
C LEU A 104 0.05 2.43 -7.95
#